data_d5e4d1e30452f05fdc3ae2f3b5ffd11c
#
_entry.id   d5e4d1e30452f05fdc3ae2f3b5ffd11c
#
_cell.length_a   1.000
_cell.length_b   1.000
_cell.length_c   1.000
_cell.angle_alpha   90.00
_cell.angle_beta   90.00
_cell.angle_gamma   90.00
#
_symmetry.space_group_name_H-M   'P 1'
#
loop_
_entity.id
_entity.type
_entity.pdbx_description
1 polymer ?
#
loop_
_entity_poly.entity_id
_entity_poly.type
_entity_poly.pdbx_seq_one_letter_code
_entity_poly.pdbx_strand_id
1 'polypeptide(L)'
;MPRHRLRDAIWASLHTKLRAMSGIWKKDSERLRQFVEAVVYVLRIGVAREDLPERFGKPNSLYRRFRRWSQQGIWDALFTAGVPEDALETVMVDATITKAQRFASGARGGGEKDLGRSRGGLTTKIHALVDGRGRPVCYLPTPGQAADCRHVQTLLEGVSFAWLIGDRAYDTDALRAWCAEHAVEVVIPSKRNRKVPIPHDQVRYRTRHRVENLFSRVKDYTRITLRKDKTSRSYAGFVSLAFALINIQLCP
;
A
#
# COMPACT_ATOMS: atom_id res chain seq x y z
N MET A 1 16.14 9.16 -21.07
CA MET A 1 16.39 8.12 -20.05
C MET A 1 15.41 6.97 -20.20
N PRO A 2 15.83 5.71 -20.05
CA PRO A 2 14.89 4.59 -20.10
C PRO A 2 13.80 4.78 -19.05
N ARG A 3 12.53 4.66 -19.44
CA ARG A 3 11.32 4.89 -18.62
C ARG A 3 11.29 4.16 -17.26
N HIS A 4 12.19 3.21 -17.03
CA HIS A 4 12.14 2.28 -15.89
C HIS A 4 13.37 2.37 -14.97
N ARG A 5 14.30 3.30 -15.22
CA ARG A 5 15.41 3.57 -14.33
C ARG A 5 14.95 4.48 -13.17
N LEU A 6 15.42 4.21 -11.96
CA LEU A 6 15.21 5.12 -10.85
C LEU A 6 16.00 6.40 -11.08
N ARG A 7 15.36 7.55 -10.95
CA ARG A 7 16.05 8.84 -10.90
C ARG A 7 17.03 8.85 -9.73
N ASP A 8 18.17 9.51 -9.89
CA ASP A 8 19.23 9.49 -8.87
C ASP A 8 18.75 10.05 -7.52
N ALA A 9 17.91 11.08 -7.51
CA ALA A 9 17.31 11.61 -6.29
C ALA A 9 16.43 10.57 -5.55
N ILE A 10 15.61 9.81 -6.30
CA ILE A 10 14.79 8.74 -5.70
C ILE A 10 15.68 7.62 -5.17
N TRP A 11 16.73 7.25 -5.92
CA TRP A 11 17.69 6.26 -5.47
C TRP A 11 18.42 6.71 -4.21
N ALA A 12 18.90 7.95 -4.14
CA ALA A 12 19.57 8.49 -2.96
C ALA A 12 18.69 8.39 -1.70
N SER A 13 17.41 8.79 -1.80
CA SER A 13 16.46 8.66 -0.69
C SER A 13 16.24 7.21 -0.26
N LEU A 14 15.99 6.30 -1.22
CA LEU A 14 15.85 4.86 -0.93
C LEU A 14 17.12 4.28 -0.32
N HIS A 15 18.27 4.63 -0.86
CA HIS A 15 19.57 4.12 -0.41
C HIS A 15 19.88 4.50 1.03
N THR A 16 19.63 5.77 1.40
CA THR A 16 19.79 6.26 2.78
C THR A 16 18.93 5.44 3.74
N LYS A 17 17.66 5.24 3.42
CA LYS A 17 16.73 4.44 4.24
C LYS A 17 17.17 2.96 4.31
N LEU A 18 17.53 2.34 3.20
CA LEU A 18 18.00 0.96 3.16
C LEU A 18 19.31 0.78 3.95
N ARG A 19 20.21 1.75 3.93
CA ARG A 19 21.46 1.68 4.71
C ARG A 19 21.24 1.74 6.21
N ALA A 20 20.20 2.38 6.67
CA ALA A 20 19.84 2.41 8.09
C ALA A 20 19.28 1.07 8.59
N MET A 21 18.80 0.20 7.70
CA MET A 21 18.17 -1.08 8.08
C MET A 21 19.21 -2.17 8.35
N SER A 22 18.87 -3.09 9.27
CA SER A 22 19.61 -4.33 9.51
C SER A 22 19.33 -5.37 8.41
N GLY A 23 20.22 -6.36 8.25
CA GLY A 23 20.02 -7.47 7.31
C GLY A 23 20.25 -7.15 5.83
N ILE A 24 20.67 -5.93 5.51
CA ILE A 24 21.01 -5.52 4.14
C ILE A 24 22.53 -5.54 3.93
N TRP A 25 22.97 -6.17 2.83
CA TRP A 25 24.36 -6.16 2.42
C TRP A 25 24.76 -4.76 1.93
N LYS A 26 25.59 -4.05 2.70
CA LYS A 26 25.88 -2.62 2.54
C LYS A 26 27.13 -2.31 1.71
N LYS A 27 27.96 -3.34 1.41
CA LYS A 27 29.28 -3.13 0.80
C LYS A 27 29.24 -2.73 -0.67
N ASP A 28 28.19 -3.12 -1.42
CA ASP A 28 28.10 -2.88 -2.85
C ASP A 28 26.81 -2.13 -3.17
N SER A 29 26.92 -0.79 -3.24
CA SER A 29 25.81 0.12 -3.53
C SER A 29 25.28 -0.06 -4.95
N GLU A 30 26.12 -0.39 -5.91
CA GLU A 30 25.71 -0.53 -7.30
C GLU A 30 24.88 -1.79 -7.52
N ARG A 31 25.32 -2.92 -6.97
CA ARG A 31 24.52 -4.17 -6.98
C ARG A 31 23.21 -4.03 -6.19
N LEU A 32 23.21 -3.23 -5.13
CA LEU A 32 21.99 -2.94 -4.40
C LEU A 32 21.03 -2.13 -5.26
N ARG A 33 21.53 -1.09 -5.96
CA ARG A 33 20.75 -0.28 -6.89
C ARG A 33 20.18 -1.13 -8.03
N GLN A 34 21.03 -1.93 -8.67
CA GLN A 34 20.60 -2.84 -9.75
C GLN A 34 19.46 -3.77 -9.29
N PHE A 35 19.57 -4.33 -8.09
CA PHE A 35 18.52 -5.18 -7.51
C PHE A 35 17.21 -4.40 -7.29
N VAL A 36 17.27 -3.22 -6.67
CA VAL A 36 16.06 -2.42 -6.41
C VAL A 36 15.42 -1.94 -7.72
N GLU A 37 16.24 -1.50 -8.69
CA GLU A 37 15.76 -1.14 -10.03
C GLU A 37 15.09 -2.31 -10.75
N ALA A 38 15.61 -3.52 -10.60
CA ALA A 38 14.99 -4.72 -11.15
C ALA A 38 13.63 -5.02 -10.50
N VAL A 39 13.51 -4.87 -9.18
CA VAL A 39 12.24 -5.05 -8.47
C VAL A 39 11.24 -3.96 -8.89
N VAL A 40 11.66 -2.72 -9.01
CA VAL A 40 10.82 -1.60 -9.49
C VAL A 40 10.38 -1.83 -10.94
N TYR A 41 11.25 -2.39 -11.78
CA TYR A 41 10.88 -2.78 -13.14
C TYR A 41 9.76 -3.82 -13.15
N VAL A 42 9.92 -4.90 -12.36
CA VAL A 42 8.89 -5.94 -12.20
C VAL A 42 7.59 -5.36 -11.64
N LEU A 43 7.68 -4.45 -10.67
CA LEU A 43 6.53 -3.77 -10.07
C LEU A 43 5.75 -2.96 -11.12
N ARG A 44 6.43 -2.16 -11.93
CA ARG A 44 5.80 -1.27 -12.93
C ARG A 44 5.22 -2.03 -14.11
N ILE A 45 5.99 -2.95 -14.67
CA ILE A 45 5.63 -3.63 -15.93
C ILE A 45 4.81 -4.90 -15.68
N GLY A 46 4.95 -5.52 -14.50
CA GLY A 46 4.30 -6.79 -14.21
C GLY A 46 4.85 -7.96 -15.04
N VAL A 47 6.07 -7.82 -15.56
CA VAL A 47 6.74 -8.79 -16.42
C VAL A 47 6.82 -10.19 -15.77
N ALA A 48 6.78 -11.25 -16.57
CA ALA A 48 7.04 -12.59 -16.09
C ALA A 48 8.53 -12.73 -15.72
N ARG A 49 8.84 -13.74 -14.88
CA ARG A 49 10.22 -13.93 -14.41
C ARG A 49 11.19 -14.19 -15.56
N GLU A 50 10.76 -14.97 -16.52
CA GLU A 50 11.54 -15.40 -17.67
C GLU A 50 11.87 -14.25 -18.62
N ASP A 51 11.01 -13.22 -18.67
CA ASP A 51 11.11 -12.06 -19.54
C ASP A 51 11.90 -10.89 -18.88
N LEU A 52 12.57 -11.15 -17.75
CA LEU A 52 13.38 -10.11 -17.09
C LEU A 52 14.59 -9.77 -17.96
N PRO A 53 14.82 -8.49 -18.31
CA PRO A 53 15.99 -8.08 -19.09
C PRO A 53 17.31 -8.52 -18.44
N GLU A 54 18.25 -9.02 -19.25
CA GLU A 54 19.56 -9.55 -18.82
C GLU A 54 20.39 -8.57 -17.97
N ARG A 55 20.26 -7.25 -18.23
CA ARG A 55 20.91 -6.20 -17.42
C ARG A 55 20.60 -6.27 -15.92
N PHE A 56 19.52 -6.91 -15.52
CA PHE A 56 19.13 -7.09 -14.12
C PHE A 56 19.67 -8.40 -13.51
N GLY A 57 20.42 -9.19 -14.29
CA GLY A 57 21.00 -10.43 -13.85
C GLY A 57 20.03 -11.61 -13.85
N LYS A 58 20.41 -12.67 -13.14
CA LYS A 58 19.66 -13.94 -13.15
C LYS A 58 18.26 -13.79 -12.48
N PRO A 59 17.16 -14.10 -13.18
CA PRO A 59 15.78 -13.92 -12.66
C PRO A 59 15.52 -14.65 -11.33
N ASN A 60 16.06 -15.87 -11.17
CA ASN A 60 15.90 -16.65 -9.95
C ASN A 60 16.59 -16.00 -8.74
N SER A 61 17.74 -15.37 -8.93
CA SER A 61 18.47 -14.67 -7.86
C SER A 61 17.68 -13.44 -7.39
N LEU A 62 17.14 -12.66 -8.36
CA LEU A 62 16.25 -11.55 -8.08
C LEU A 62 15.05 -12.00 -7.24
N TYR A 63 14.34 -13.02 -7.70
CA TYR A 63 13.12 -13.51 -7.05
C TYR A 63 13.38 -14.03 -5.64
N ARG A 64 14.46 -14.84 -5.45
CA ARG A 64 14.83 -15.35 -4.13
C ARG A 64 15.16 -14.23 -3.15
N ARG A 65 15.91 -13.20 -3.61
CA ARG A 65 16.25 -12.04 -2.80
C ARG A 65 15.00 -11.21 -2.46
N PHE A 66 14.14 -10.94 -3.43
CA PHE A 66 12.87 -10.22 -3.22
C PHE A 66 12.00 -10.96 -2.20
N ARG A 67 11.81 -12.28 -2.36
CA ARG A 67 11.02 -13.11 -1.44
C ARG A 67 11.59 -13.08 -0.02
N ARG A 68 12.91 -13.22 0.13
CA ARG A 68 13.58 -13.13 1.43
C ARG A 68 13.34 -11.79 2.09
N TRP A 69 13.48 -10.69 1.37
CA TRP A 69 13.21 -9.35 1.87
C TRP A 69 11.74 -9.16 2.26
N SER A 70 10.81 -9.71 1.49
CA SER A 70 9.39 -9.71 1.85
C SER A 70 9.13 -10.48 3.15
N GLN A 71 9.75 -11.66 3.32
CA GLN A 71 9.64 -12.46 4.54
C GLN A 71 10.24 -11.78 5.76
N GLN A 72 11.32 -11.06 5.59
CA GLN A 72 12.01 -10.29 6.64
C GLN A 72 11.37 -8.93 6.93
N GLY A 73 10.31 -8.55 6.22
CA GLY A 73 9.63 -7.26 6.41
C GLY A 73 10.45 -6.03 5.96
N ILE A 74 11.51 -6.22 5.15
CA ILE A 74 12.38 -5.11 4.72
C ILE A 74 11.60 -4.10 3.87
N TRP A 75 10.69 -4.55 3.00
CA TRP A 75 9.87 -3.66 2.20
C TRP A 75 8.89 -2.85 3.05
N ASP A 76 8.33 -3.47 4.09
CA ASP A 76 7.43 -2.81 5.03
C ASP A 76 8.19 -1.76 5.85
N ALA A 77 9.38 -2.12 6.36
CA ALA A 77 10.26 -1.18 7.05
C ALA A 77 10.68 -0.01 6.15
N LEU A 78 10.96 -0.26 4.86
CA LEU A 78 11.26 0.78 3.89
C LEU A 78 10.09 1.74 3.68
N PHE A 79 8.88 1.22 3.60
CA PHE A 79 7.66 2.03 3.53
C PHE A 79 7.48 2.87 4.79
N THR A 80 7.53 2.24 5.98
CA THR A 80 7.38 2.92 7.27
C THR A 80 8.42 4.03 7.46
N ALA A 81 9.68 3.79 7.10
CA ALA A 81 10.74 4.81 7.12
C ALA A 81 10.49 5.97 6.13
N GLY A 82 9.56 5.82 5.22
CA GLY A 82 9.13 6.85 4.26
C GLY A 82 7.88 7.61 4.68
N VAL A 83 7.20 7.17 5.75
CA VAL A 83 6.05 7.88 6.31
C VAL A 83 6.59 9.11 7.06
N PRO A 84 6.05 10.30 6.80
CA PRO A 84 6.48 11.51 7.50
C PRO A 84 6.18 11.42 8.99
N GLU A 85 7.09 11.93 9.81
CA GLU A 85 6.94 12.02 11.27
C GLU A 85 6.07 13.22 11.69
N ASP A 86 5.63 14.06 10.73
CA ASP A 86 4.76 15.20 11.01
C ASP A 86 3.49 14.76 11.72
N ALA A 87 3.02 15.54 12.68
CA ALA A 87 1.73 15.30 13.32
C ALA A 87 0.62 15.19 12.28
N LEU A 88 -0.09 14.07 12.30
CA LEU A 88 -1.18 13.82 11.37
C LEU A 88 -2.43 14.56 11.88
N GLU A 89 -2.73 15.73 11.31
CA GLU A 89 -3.98 16.43 11.63
C GLU A 89 -5.20 15.71 11.05
N THR A 90 -5.11 15.33 9.79
CA THR A 90 -6.20 14.72 9.04
C THR A 90 -5.73 13.42 8.38
N VAL A 91 -6.51 12.37 8.54
CA VAL A 91 -6.33 11.12 7.82
C VAL A 91 -7.56 10.76 7.01
N MET A 92 -7.34 10.11 5.88
CA MET A 92 -8.40 9.62 5.00
C MET A 92 -8.29 8.11 4.86
N VAL A 93 -9.42 7.43 4.95
CA VAL A 93 -9.50 5.97 4.76
C VAL A 93 -10.35 5.64 3.55
N ASP A 94 -9.84 4.71 2.74
CA ASP A 94 -10.59 4.13 1.63
C ASP A 94 -9.96 2.79 1.24
N ALA A 95 -10.60 2.05 0.32
CA ALA A 95 -10.11 0.76 -0.16
C ALA A 95 -10.22 0.64 -1.68
N THR A 96 -9.28 -0.08 -2.27
CA THR A 96 -9.33 -0.40 -3.70
C THR A 96 -9.22 -1.89 -3.93
N ILE A 97 -9.95 -2.38 -4.95
CA ILE A 97 -9.89 -3.79 -5.35
C ILE A 97 -8.89 -3.94 -6.50
N THR A 98 -8.05 -4.96 -6.40
CA THR A 98 -7.11 -5.37 -7.43
C THR A 98 -7.42 -6.78 -7.90
N LYS A 99 -7.32 -7.03 -9.21
CA LYS A 99 -7.56 -8.37 -9.79
C LYS A 99 -6.38 -9.29 -9.47
N ALA A 100 -6.65 -10.58 -9.33
CA ALA A 100 -5.61 -11.59 -9.19
C ALA A 100 -5.72 -12.65 -10.30
N GLN A 101 -4.58 -13.09 -10.79
CA GLN A 101 -4.53 -14.17 -11.76
C GLN A 101 -4.84 -15.52 -11.10
N ARG A 102 -5.38 -16.48 -11.86
CA ARG A 102 -5.77 -17.80 -11.36
C ARG A 102 -4.65 -18.49 -10.58
N PHE A 103 -3.43 -18.45 -11.08
CA PHE A 103 -2.29 -19.11 -10.43
C PHE A 103 -1.84 -18.43 -9.13
N ALA A 104 -2.30 -17.22 -8.82
CA ALA A 104 -2.05 -16.60 -7.52
C ALA A 104 -2.68 -17.38 -6.36
N SER A 105 -3.74 -18.16 -6.61
CA SER A 105 -4.37 -19.02 -5.61
C SER A 105 -3.61 -20.33 -5.36
N GLY A 106 -2.67 -20.70 -6.23
CA GLY A 106 -1.97 -22.01 -6.23
C GLY A 106 -0.77 -22.10 -5.28
N ALA A 107 -0.70 -21.36 -4.17
CA ALA A 107 0.34 -21.55 -3.17
C ALA A 107 0.14 -22.87 -2.44
N ARG A 108 1.17 -23.73 -2.41
CA ARG A 108 1.24 -24.88 -1.50
C ARG A 108 1.55 -24.37 -0.09
N GLY A 109 0.78 -24.80 0.91
CA GLY A 109 0.90 -24.37 2.31
C GLY A 109 -0.16 -23.32 2.68
N GLY A 110 -0.90 -23.58 3.74
CA GLY A 110 -2.12 -22.89 4.18
C GLY A 110 -1.95 -21.48 4.78
N GLY A 111 -0.98 -20.70 4.31
CA GLY A 111 -0.84 -19.31 4.77
C GLY A 111 -1.96 -18.40 4.24
N GLU A 112 -2.27 -17.35 4.97
CA GLU A 112 -3.19 -16.28 4.56
C GLU A 112 -2.86 -15.79 3.16
N LYS A 113 -3.85 -15.79 2.28
CA LYS A 113 -3.64 -15.45 0.87
C LYS A 113 -4.15 -14.07 0.50
N ASP A 114 -4.91 -13.39 1.39
CA ASP A 114 -5.64 -12.14 1.11
C ASP A 114 -6.32 -12.18 -0.27
N LEU A 115 -6.81 -13.36 -0.63
CA LEU A 115 -7.47 -13.61 -1.89
C LEU A 115 -8.90 -14.06 -1.63
N GLY A 116 -9.83 -13.47 -2.38
CA GLY A 116 -11.22 -13.84 -2.30
C GLY A 116 -11.94 -13.64 -3.62
N ARG A 117 -13.15 -14.17 -3.72
CA ARG A 117 -13.99 -14.01 -4.90
C ARG A 117 -14.91 -12.82 -4.72
N SER A 118 -14.79 -11.85 -5.60
CA SER A 118 -15.74 -10.76 -5.79
C SER A 118 -16.54 -10.94 -7.07
N ARG A 119 -17.46 -10.04 -7.38
CA ARG A 119 -18.18 -10.03 -8.66
C ARG A 119 -17.22 -10.01 -9.87
N GLY A 120 -16.03 -9.44 -9.72
CA GLY A 120 -14.98 -9.38 -10.76
C GLY A 120 -14.06 -10.60 -10.82
N GLY A 121 -14.36 -11.71 -10.10
CA GLY A 121 -13.53 -12.90 -10.02
C GLY A 121 -12.59 -12.90 -8.81
N LEU A 122 -11.40 -13.49 -8.97
CA LEU A 122 -10.40 -13.56 -7.91
C LEU A 122 -9.75 -12.20 -7.70
N THR A 123 -9.82 -11.69 -6.46
CA THR A 123 -9.39 -10.32 -6.13
C THR A 123 -8.73 -10.23 -4.76
N THR A 124 -7.93 -9.20 -4.57
CA THR A 124 -7.45 -8.70 -3.28
C THR A 124 -7.94 -7.27 -3.10
N LYS A 125 -8.29 -6.88 -1.90
CA LYS A 125 -8.61 -5.51 -1.55
C LYS A 125 -7.44 -4.91 -0.77
N ILE A 126 -7.06 -3.67 -1.08
CA ILE A 126 -6.06 -2.91 -0.35
C ILE A 126 -6.80 -1.78 0.36
N HIS A 127 -6.90 -1.85 1.67
CA HIS A 127 -7.33 -0.74 2.50
C HIS A 127 -6.12 0.15 2.78
N ALA A 128 -6.27 1.45 2.71
CA ALA A 128 -5.18 2.39 2.98
C ALA A 128 -5.66 3.56 3.84
N LEU A 129 -4.78 3.99 4.72
CA LEU A 129 -4.86 5.24 5.43
C LEU A 129 -3.88 6.21 4.79
N VAL A 130 -4.33 7.41 4.46
CA VAL A 130 -3.50 8.48 3.90
C VAL A 130 -3.59 9.74 4.75
N ASP A 131 -2.54 10.53 4.75
CA ASP A 131 -2.53 11.82 5.42
C ASP A 131 -3.28 12.91 4.63
N GLY A 132 -3.37 14.09 5.22
CA GLY A 132 -4.00 15.25 4.61
C GLY A 132 -3.36 15.72 3.29
N ARG A 133 -2.18 15.23 2.92
CA ARG A 133 -1.50 15.50 1.64
C ARG A 133 -1.67 14.38 0.62
N GLY A 134 -2.33 13.27 0.98
CA GLY A 134 -2.52 12.09 0.13
C GLY A 134 -1.31 11.14 0.13
N ARG A 135 -0.43 11.22 1.15
CA ARG A 135 0.68 10.31 1.34
C ARG A 135 0.20 9.06 2.10
N PRO A 136 0.50 7.84 1.64
CA PRO A 136 0.13 6.64 2.36
C PRO A 136 0.84 6.56 3.72
N VAL A 137 0.07 6.29 4.78
CA VAL A 137 0.52 6.15 6.17
C VAL A 137 0.62 4.67 6.56
N CYS A 138 -0.45 3.92 6.30
CA CYS A 138 -0.47 2.48 6.49
C CYS A 138 -1.44 1.81 5.51
N TYR A 139 -1.40 0.50 5.41
CA TYR A 139 -2.30 -0.26 4.56
C TYR A 139 -2.51 -1.69 5.09
N LEU A 140 -3.61 -2.31 4.66
CA LEU A 140 -3.95 -3.68 5.00
C LEU A 140 -4.51 -4.39 3.76
N PRO A 141 -3.86 -5.44 3.25
CA PRO A 141 -4.45 -6.31 2.23
C PRO A 141 -5.47 -7.24 2.86
N THR A 142 -6.60 -7.46 2.19
CA THR A 142 -7.64 -8.39 2.61
C THR A 142 -8.22 -9.15 1.40
N PRO A 143 -8.97 -10.24 1.61
CA PRO A 143 -9.76 -10.83 0.54
C PRO A 143 -10.73 -9.82 -0.07
N GLY A 144 -10.87 -9.86 -1.40
CA GLY A 144 -11.59 -8.83 -2.15
C GLY A 144 -13.08 -8.63 -1.79
N GLN A 145 -13.72 -9.62 -1.17
CA GLN A 145 -15.09 -9.53 -0.66
C GLN A 145 -15.19 -8.95 0.76
N ALA A 146 -14.07 -8.70 1.45
CA ALA A 146 -14.08 -8.17 2.80
C ALA A 146 -14.80 -6.81 2.87
N ALA A 147 -15.60 -6.59 3.91
CA ALA A 147 -16.28 -5.33 4.13
C ALA A 147 -15.31 -4.26 4.65
N ASP A 148 -15.35 -3.08 4.06
CA ASP A 148 -14.38 -1.99 4.34
C ASP A 148 -14.40 -1.56 5.81
N CYS A 149 -15.60 -1.45 6.39
CA CYS A 149 -15.76 -1.00 7.78
C CYS A 149 -15.21 -1.95 8.84
N ARG A 150 -14.95 -3.24 8.52
CA ARG A 150 -14.43 -4.20 9.50
C ARG A 150 -12.95 -4.03 9.81
N HIS A 151 -12.21 -3.45 8.88
CA HIS A 151 -10.74 -3.37 8.96
C HIS A 151 -10.23 -1.97 9.28
N VAL A 152 -11.13 -0.99 9.38
CA VAL A 152 -10.72 0.41 9.58
C VAL A 152 -10.06 0.62 10.95
N GLN A 153 -10.58 0.03 12.01
CA GLN A 153 -10.00 0.19 13.36
C GLN A 153 -8.55 -0.34 13.40
N THR A 154 -8.28 -1.48 12.80
CA THR A 154 -6.91 -2.02 12.68
C THR A 154 -5.96 -1.06 11.95
N LEU A 155 -6.46 -0.30 10.95
CA LEU A 155 -5.65 0.71 10.27
C LEU A 155 -5.39 1.95 11.12
N LEU A 156 -6.30 2.26 12.04
CA LEU A 156 -6.22 3.43 12.91
C LEU A 156 -5.39 3.18 14.18
N GLU A 157 -5.17 1.92 14.54
CA GLU A 157 -4.39 1.54 15.72
C GLU A 157 -2.97 2.13 15.68
N GLY A 158 -2.59 2.82 16.78
CA GLY A 158 -1.26 3.42 16.91
C GLY A 158 -1.03 4.69 16.09
N VAL A 159 -2.05 5.22 15.40
CA VAL A 159 -1.98 6.47 14.64
C VAL A 159 -2.72 7.56 15.41
N SER A 160 -2.04 8.67 15.68
CA SER A 160 -2.64 9.85 16.34
C SER A 160 -3.02 10.91 15.30
N PHE A 161 -4.28 11.37 15.31
CA PHE A 161 -4.81 12.36 14.37
C PHE A 161 -6.08 13.01 14.93
N ALA A 162 -6.48 14.16 14.36
CA ALA A 162 -7.65 14.90 14.81
C ALA A 162 -8.89 14.63 13.96
N TRP A 163 -8.74 14.36 12.65
CA TRP A 163 -9.85 14.26 11.70
C TRP A 163 -9.78 12.97 10.89
N LEU A 164 -10.90 12.20 10.89
CA LEU A 164 -11.05 11.01 10.04
C LEU A 164 -12.03 11.28 8.91
N ILE A 165 -11.56 11.21 7.67
CA ILE A 165 -12.37 11.33 6.45
C ILE A 165 -12.56 9.95 5.83
N GLY A 166 -13.78 9.58 5.50
CA GLY A 166 -14.10 8.34 4.80
C GLY A 166 -15.39 8.47 3.98
N ASP A 167 -15.64 7.48 3.14
CA ASP A 167 -16.90 7.43 2.42
C ASP A 167 -18.03 6.89 3.32
N ARG A 168 -19.27 6.91 2.80
CA ARG A 168 -20.44 6.43 3.55
C ARG A 168 -20.40 4.92 3.89
N ALA A 169 -19.52 4.12 3.26
CA ALA A 169 -19.37 2.71 3.61
C ALA A 169 -18.78 2.55 5.01
N TYR A 170 -18.03 3.53 5.47
CA TYR A 170 -17.45 3.58 6.81
C TYR A 170 -18.38 4.16 7.89
N ASP A 171 -19.58 4.64 7.53
CA ASP A 171 -20.57 5.15 8.50
C ASP A 171 -21.17 4.02 9.33
N THR A 172 -20.48 3.65 10.40
CA THR A 172 -20.94 2.66 11.39
C THR A 172 -20.90 3.26 12.79
N ASP A 173 -21.85 2.84 13.65
CA ASP A 173 -21.88 3.33 15.04
C ASP A 173 -20.63 2.91 15.81
N ALA A 174 -20.09 1.71 15.53
CA ALA A 174 -18.85 1.23 16.13
C ALA A 174 -17.64 2.13 15.79
N LEU A 175 -17.50 2.57 14.53
CA LEU A 175 -16.42 3.48 14.17
C LEU A 175 -16.60 4.86 14.79
N ARG A 176 -17.84 5.38 14.81
CA ARG A 176 -18.12 6.69 15.43
C ARG A 176 -17.88 6.67 16.95
N ALA A 177 -18.25 5.58 17.63
CA ALA A 177 -17.97 5.40 19.05
C ALA A 177 -16.45 5.35 19.30
N TRP A 178 -15.73 4.56 18.52
CA TRP A 178 -14.26 4.51 18.60
C TRP A 178 -13.62 5.90 18.41
N CYS A 179 -14.06 6.66 17.42
CA CYS A 179 -13.56 8.02 17.19
C CYS A 179 -13.86 8.96 18.36
N ALA A 180 -15.06 8.87 18.93
CA ALA A 180 -15.44 9.68 20.09
C ALA A 180 -14.58 9.35 21.34
N GLU A 181 -14.30 8.07 21.59
CA GLU A 181 -13.42 7.61 22.66
C GLU A 181 -11.96 8.12 22.51
N HIS A 182 -11.52 8.35 21.25
CA HIS A 182 -10.18 8.83 20.93
C HIS A 182 -10.12 10.33 20.62
N ALA A 183 -11.18 11.09 20.89
CA ALA A 183 -11.31 12.52 20.61
C ALA A 183 -11.03 12.87 19.12
N VAL A 184 -11.47 11.99 18.20
CA VAL A 184 -11.32 12.15 16.74
C VAL A 184 -12.64 12.65 16.14
N GLU A 185 -12.56 13.72 15.37
CA GLU A 185 -13.69 14.27 14.60
C GLU A 185 -13.94 13.46 13.32
N VAL A 186 -15.22 13.09 13.09
CA VAL A 186 -15.61 12.21 11.99
C VAL A 186 -16.19 13.00 10.83
N VAL A 187 -15.56 12.94 9.67
CA VAL A 187 -15.99 13.56 8.41
C VAL A 187 -16.43 12.48 7.43
N ILE A 188 -17.54 11.82 7.77
CA ILE A 188 -18.11 10.70 7.00
C ILE A 188 -19.60 10.98 6.74
N PRO A 189 -20.04 11.00 5.46
CA PRO A 189 -21.46 11.15 5.14
C PRO A 189 -22.29 10.00 5.69
N SER A 190 -23.49 10.31 6.18
CA SER A 190 -24.42 9.29 6.66
C SER A 190 -24.84 8.31 5.55
N LYS A 191 -25.01 7.04 5.90
CA LYS A 191 -25.66 6.05 5.04
C LYS A 191 -27.11 6.45 4.77
N ARG A 192 -27.63 6.10 3.59
CA ARG A 192 -29.02 6.40 3.21
C ARG A 192 -30.07 5.81 4.15
N ASN A 193 -29.74 4.67 4.77
CA ASN A 193 -30.63 3.95 5.69
C ASN A 193 -30.44 4.32 7.17
N ARG A 194 -29.60 5.32 7.48
CA ARG A 194 -29.43 5.82 8.85
C ARG A 194 -30.69 6.57 9.27
N LYS A 195 -31.31 6.16 10.39
CA LYS A 195 -32.55 6.74 10.88
C LYS A 195 -32.45 8.25 11.16
N VAL A 196 -31.34 8.65 11.78
CA VAL A 196 -31.03 10.05 12.07
C VAL A 196 -29.75 10.42 11.35
N PRO A 197 -29.80 11.21 10.28
CA PRO A 197 -28.60 11.66 9.58
C PRO A 197 -27.68 12.49 10.49
N ILE A 198 -26.39 12.25 10.43
CA ILE A 198 -25.38 12.98 11.18
C ILE A 198 -24.69 13.94 10.20
N PRO A 199 -24.71 15.25 10.47
CA PRO A 199 -24.01 16.22 9.63
C PRO A 199 -22.49 15.98 9.66
N HIS A 200 -21.79 16.38 8.62
CA HIS A 200 -20.36 16.30 8.52
C HIS A 200 -19.80 17.55 7.82
N ASP A 201 -18.54 17.86 8.04
CA ASP A 201 -17.86 19.00 7.40
C ASP A 201 -17.68 18.73 5.89
N GLN A 202 -18.50 19.40 5.07
CA GLN A 202 -18.46 19.25 3.61
C GLN A 202 -17.19 19.85 3.00
N VAL A 203 -16.58 20.86 3.63
CA VAL A 203 -15.36 21.49 3.13
C VAL A 203 -14.20 20.52 3.29
N ARG A 204 -14.03 19.95 4.47
CA ARG A 204 -13.02 18.90 4.72
C ARG A 204 -13.29 17.65 3.88
N TYR A 205 -14.55 17.25 3.72
CA TYR A 205 -14.90 16.07 2.92
C TYR A 205 -14.44 16.17 1.46
N ARG A 206 -14.40 17.36 0.88
CA ARG A 206 -13.92 17.57 -0.49
C ARG A 206 -12.46 17.11 -0.68
N THR A 207 -11.66 17.06 0.38
CA THR A 207 -10.26 16.61 0.31
C THR A 207 -10.14 15.09 0.10
N ARG A 208 -11.22 14.32 0.24
CA ARG A 208 -11.25 12.86 0.07
C ARG A 208 -10.71 12.39 -1.28
N HIS A 209 -10.82 13.20 -2.33
CA HIS A 209 -10.23 12.86 -3.64
C HIS A 209 -8.73 12.52 -3.56
N ARG A 210 -8.02 12.93 -2.52
CA ARG A 210 -6.58 12.64 -2.34
C ARG A 210 -6.30 11.15 -2.15
N VAL A 211 -7.17 10.42 -1.46
CA VAL A 211 -7.03 8.96 -1.34
C VAL A 211 -7.36 8.27 -2.68
N GLU A 212 -8.30 8.80 -3.44
CA GLU A 212 -8.59 8.31 -4.80
C GLU A 212 -7.40 8.53 -5.74
N ASN A 213 -6.72 9.69 -5.62
CA ASN A 213 -5.49 9.97 -6.35
C ASN A 213 -4.36 9.01 -5.97
N LEU A 214 -4.24 8.63 -4.68
CA LEU A 214 -3.29 7.58 -4.27
C LEU A 214 -3.59 6.28 -5.02
N PHE A 215 -4.83 5.83 -5.01
CA PHE A 215 -5.18 4.57 -5.67
C PHE A 215 -4.99 4.62 -7.20
N SER A 216 -5.22 5.76 -7.82
CA SER A 216 -4.90 5.95 -9.23
C SER A 216 -3.40 5.74 -9.49
N ARG A 217 -2.52 6.36 -8.70
CA ARG A 217 -1.06 6.16 -8.78
C ARG A 217 -0.63 4.72 -8.50
N VAL A 218 -1.26 4.05 -7.53
CA VAL A 218 -0.99 2.64 -7.21
C VAL A 218 -1.37 1.74 -8.38
N LYS A 219 -2.43 2.06 -9.10
CA LYS A 219 -2.88 1.31 -10.28
C LYS A 219 -1.98 1.47 -11.50
N ASP A 220 -1.09 2.46 -11.53
CA ASP A 220 -0.04 2.56 -12.55
C ASP A 220 1.01 1.43 -12.43
N TYR A 221 1.05 0.76 -11.29
CA TYR A 221 1.90 -0.39 -11.07
C TYR A 221 1.18 -1.69 -11.48
N THR A 222 1.51 -2.20 -12.66
CA THR A 222 0.85 -3.39 -13.25
C THR A 222 0.90 -4.60 -12.32
N ARG A 223 1.99 -4.78 -11.55
CA ARG A 223 2.12 -5.90 -10.62
C ARG A 223 1.13 -5.85 -9.47
N ILE A 224 0.68 -4.65 -9.08
CA ILE A 224 -0.35 -4.46 -8.05
C ILE A 224 -1.74 -4.62 -8.67
N THR A 225 -2.00 -3.94 -9.79
CA THR A 225 -3.31 -3.96 -10.47
C THR A 225 -3.74 -5.37 -10.88
N LEU A 226 -2.77 -6.17 -11.30
CA LEU A 226 -2.95 -7.58 -11.61
C LEU A 226 -2.00 -8.43 -10.77
N ARG A 227 -2.47 -8.83 -9.59
CA ARG A 227 -1.70 -9.65 -8.66
C ARG A 227 -1.34 -10.99 -9.29
N LYS A 228 -0.04 -11.25 -9.40
CA LYS A 228 0.53 -12.52 -9.85
C LYS A 228 1.17 -13.30 -8.68
N ASP A 229 1.26 -12.71 -7.51
CA ASP A 229 1.98 -13.25 -6.36
C ASP A 229 1.12 -14.24 -5.60
N LYS A 230 1.70 -15.44 -5.36
CA LYS A 230 1.02 -16.55 -4.70
C LYS A 230 0.88 -16.37 -3.18
N THR A 231 1.75 -15.55 -2.57
CA THR A 231 1.76 -15.33 -1.12
C THR A 231 1.40 -13.89 -0.80
N SER A 232 0.69 -13.68 0.32
CA SER A 232 0.37 -12.35 0.84
C SER A 232 1.62 -11.52 1.10
N ARG A 233 2.65 -12.12 1.68
CA ARG A 233 3.95 -11.45 1.96
C ARG A 233 4.63 -10.89 0.72
N SER A 234 4.66 -11.65 -0.39
CA SER A 234 5.26 -11.15 -1.64
C SER A 234 4.43 -10.04 -2.26
N TYR A 235 3.10 -10.15 -2.20
CA TYR A 235 2.22 -9.10 -2.68
C TYR A 235 2.34 -7.83 -1.85
N ALA A 236 2.30 -7.96 -0.52
CA ALA A 236 2.51 -6.86 0.42
C ALA A 236 3.86 -6.16 0.16
N GLY A 237 4.94 -6.90 -0.06
CA GLY A 237 6.23 -6.32 -0.39
C GLY A 237 6.22 -5.43 -1.64
N PHE A 238 5.45 -5.77 -2.68
CA PHE A 238 5.24 -4.88 -3.83
C PHE A 238 4.40 -3.65 -3.49
N VAL A 239 3.35 -3.80 -2.67
CA VAL A 239 2.53 -2.67 -2.21
C VAL A 239 3.36 -1.71 -1.37
N SER A 240 4.13 -2.22 -0.39
CA SER A 240 5.04 -1.42 0.44
C SER A 240 6.06 -0.66 -0.39
N LEU A 241 6.68 -1.31 -1.38
CA LEU A 241 7.63 -0.64 -2.28
C LEU A 241 6.95 0.46 -3.11
N ALA A 242 5.74 0.22 -3.62
CA ALA A 242 4.99 1.24 -4.36
C ALA A 242 4.67 2.45 -3.48
N PHE A 243 4.21 2.22 -2.25
CA PHE A 243 3.89 3.27 -1.29
C PHE A 243 5.14 4.05 -0.87
N ALA A 244 6.27 3.36 -0.63
CA ALA A 244 7.56 4.02 -0.38
C ALA A 244 7.97 4.94 -1.54
N LEU A 245 7.82 4.48 -2.78
CA LEU A 245 8.13 5.28 -3.97
C LEU A 245 7.19 6.49 -4.11
N ILE A 246 5.91 6.33 -3.79
CA ILE A 246 4.92 7.42 -3.82
C ILE A 246 5.26 8.45 -2.75
N ASN A 247 5.59 8.03 -1.51
CA ASN A 247 6.00 8.94 -0.44
C ASN A 247 7.22 9.76 -0.83
N ILE A 248 8.26 9.13 -1.39
CA ILE A 248 9.48 9.82 -1.84
C ILE A 248 9.17 10.84 -2.97
N GLN A 249 8.18 10.56 -3.81
CA GLN A 249 7.79 11.48 -4.89
C GLN A 249 6.93 12.65 -4.41
N LEU A 250 6.21 12.48 -3.30
CA LEU A 250 5.36 13.49 -2.70
C LEU A 250 6.07 14.32 -1.62
N CYS A 251 7.23 13.86 -1.14
CA CYS A 251 8.12 14.68 -0.32
C CYS A 251 8.95 15.59 -1.24
N PRO A 252 8.93 16.91 -1.03
CA PRO A 252 9.73 17.87 -1.79
C PRO A 252 11.24 17.68 -1.58
#